data_0c93270b02b91b5ed32f58f44cd815c2
#
_entry.id   0c93270b02b91b5ed32f58f44cd815c2
#
_cell.length_a   1.000
_cell.length_b   1.000
_cell.length_c   1.000
_cell.angle_alpha   90.00
_cell.angle_beta   90.00
_cell.angle_gamma   90.00
#
_symmetry.space_group_name_H-M   'P 1'
#
loop_
_entity.id
_entity.type
_entity.pdbx_description
1 polymer ?
#
loop_
_entity_poly.entity_id
_entity_poly.type
_entity_poly.pdbx_seq_one_letter_code
_entity_poly.pdbx_strand_id
1 'polypeptide(L)'
;MDNLATPAVITAIADPDFEGIVSSALFGQGWSVIARALDMKSLEIEIATCDVSQVILIYSSDLPGISLVRLQEITRSGVTLFGFADAAGSAQGLPEISPRPTSPAELLAYIRGNIRSPSLRTPLLQPTPNLKARIIGVGSASHSTGNTVPALNLAQESALLGAKTLLIDANFQAPAIATLLDLRKVSDENKWRDISENLSVSEITQQRAVGFSTLAIDAAAYFDLICIDLGTLANLSSDLTDRRWASQVKIWVANLAQNIIITSTTELLQQRRLKDLQQELSKISIAPDISLAMLSASDYRKRDSPLLTSTHLMSQIWQIPFDARACSLAMRERTTLAQVSAKSALRKAFLNIAIQITD
;
A
#
# COMPACT_ATOMS: atom_id res chain seq x y z
N MET A 1 2.25 -6.37 21.43
CA MET A 1 1.17 -5.37 21.17
C MET A 1 1.85 -4.06 20.86
N ASP A 2 2.43 -3.96 19.67
CA ASP A 2 2.99 -2.69 19.23
C ASP A 2 1.89 -1.90 18.55
N ASN A 3 1.37 -0.97 19.35
CA ASN A 3 0.50 0.10 18.90
C ASN A 3 1.27 0.83 17.77
N LEU A 4 0.79 0.78 16.54
CA LEU A 4 1.20 1.70 15.48
C LEU A 4 0.70 3.09 15.89
N ALA A 5 1.35 3.66 16.90
CA ALA A 5 1.06 4.97 17.42
C ALA A 5 1.29 5.99 16.30
N THR A 6 0.33 6.86 16.11
CA THR A 6 0.50 8.10 15.35
C THR A 6 1.80 8.75 15.82
N PRO A 7 2.72 9.18 14.92
CA PRO A 7 3.98 9.72 15.37
C PRO A 7 3.72 10.88 16.33
N ALA A 8 4.40 10.81 17.46
CA ALA A 8 4.37 11.88 18.42
C ALA A 8 5.17 13.07 17.86
N VAL A 9 4.60 14.26 17.89
CA VAL A 9 5.27 15.47 17.42
C VAL A 9 5.64 16.33 18.60
N ILE A 10 6.88 16.77 18.63
CA ILE A 10 7.36 17.83 19.54
C ILE A 10 7.57 19.07 18.68
N THR A 11 7.01 20.20 19.09
CA THR A 11 7.29 21.51 18.49
C THR A 11 8.27 22.28 19.35
N ALA A 12 9.27 22.89 18.69
CA ALA A 12 10.30 23.73 19.32
C ALA A 12 10.41 25.03 18.51
N ILE A 13 9.38 25.86 18.61
CA ILE A 13 9.16 27.05 17.79
C ILE A 13 8.96 28.24 18.74
N ALA A 14 9.82 29.28 18.61
CA ALA A 14 9.76 30.45 19.47
C ALA A 14 8.60 31.37 19.09
N ASP A 15 8.29 31.49 17.80
CA ASP A 15 7.21 32.34 17.29
C ASP A 15 5.84 31.69 17.52
N PRO A 16 4.96 32.29 18.36
CA PRO A 16 3.67 31.65 18.69
C PRO A 16 2.69 31.61 17.51
N ASP A 17 2.78 32.51 16.54
CA ASP A 17 1.90 32.52 15.37
C ASP A 17 2.26 31.37 14.44
N PHE A 18 3.55 31.13 14.23
CA PHE A 18 4.00 29.98 13.43
C PHE A 18 3.75 28.67 14.15
N GLU A 19 3.96 28.60 15.44
CA GLU A 19 3.62 27.41 16.24
C GLU A 19 2.14 27.07 16.13
N GLY A 20 1.25 28.08 16.21
CA GLY A 20 -0.19 27.90 16.04
C GLY A 20 -0.57 27.34 14.66
N ILE A 21 0.09 27.80 13.59
CA ILE A 21 -0.10 27.28 12.23
C ILE A 21 0.35 25.80 12.16
N VAL A 22 1.53 25.51 12.70
CA VAL A 22 2.10 24.15 12.71
C VAL A 22 1.19 23.19 13.48
N SER A 23 0.83 23.54 14.71
CA SER A 23 0.00 22.70 15.57
C SER A 23 -1.40 22.46 14.99
N SER A 24 -2.04 23.51 14.44
CA SER A 24 -3.35 23.38 13.79
C SER A 24 -3.30 22.50 12.53
N ALA A 25 -2.27 22.67 11.71
CA ALA A 25 -2.09 21.87 10.51
C ALA A 25 -1.90 20.38 10.83
N LEU A 26 -1.10 20.07 11.85
CA LEU A 26 -0.82 18.71 12.31
C LEU A 26 -2.05 18.07 12.93
N PHE A 27 -2.75 18.81 13.79
CA PHE A 27 -4.01 18.35 14.40
C PHE A 27 -5.06 18.01 13.35
N GLY A 28 -5.22 18.84 12.32
CA GLY A 28 -6.12 18.57 11.19
C GLY A 28 -5.77 17.29 10.39
N GLN A 29 -4.56 16.74 10.58
CA GLN A 29 -4.12 15.46 9.99
C GLN A 29 -4.18 14.30 10.99
N GLY A 30 -4.68 14.50 12.19
CA GLY A 30 -4.74 13.49 13.24
C GLY A 30 -3.39 13.23 13.92
N TRP A 31 -2.41 14.16 13.80
CA TRP A 31 -1.13 14.05 14.48
C TRP A 31 -1.22 14.71 15.86
N SER A 32 -0.59 14.10 16.84
CA SER A 32 -0.60 14.60 18.21
C SER A 32 0.67 15.38 18.50
N VAL A 33 0.54 16.67 18.79
CA VAL A 33 1.62 17.46 19.38
C VAL A 33 1.63 17.15 20.87
N ILE A 34 2.63 16.37 21.30
CA ILE A 34 2.73 15.85 22.68
C ILE A 34 3.47 16.82 23.60
N ALA A 35 4.35 17.67 23.06
CA ALA A 35 5.09 18.66 23.82
C ALA A 35 5.43 19.88 22.97
N ARG A 36 5.57 21.04 23.64
CA ARG A 36 5.98 22.32 23.07
C ARG A 36 7.14 22.86 23.86
N ALA A 37 8.33 22.88 23.25
CA ALA A 37 9.52 23.43 23.86
C ALA A 37 9.74 24.89 23.45
N LEU A 38 10.02 25.75 24.40
CA LEU A 38 10.26 27.17 24.19
C LEU A 38 11.75 27.54 24.12
N ASP A 39 12.61 26.61 24.46
CA ASP A 39 14.06 26.72 24.39
C ASP A 39 14.71 25.32 24.23
N MET A 40 16.01 25.32 23.92
CA MET A 40 16.74 24.07 23.71
C MET A 40 16.80 23.18 24.95
N LYS A 41 16.84 23.77 26.16
CA LYS A 41 16.90 23.00 27.41
C LYS A 41 15.61 22.27 27.70
N SER A 42 14.46 22.93 27.53
CA SER A 42 13.14 22.28 27.64
C SER A 42 12.95 21.18 26.58
N LEU A 43 13.44 21.41 25.36
CA LEU A 43 13.40 20.39 24.29
C LEU A 43 14.18 19.13 24.68
N GLU A 44 15.37 19.25 25.24
CA GLU A 44 16.18 18.12 25.69
C GLU A 44 15.47 17.29 26.79
N ILE A 45 14.79 17.97 27.70
CA ILE A 45 14.00 17.31 28.76
C ILE A 45 12.83 16.52 28.17
N GLU A 46 12.08 17.13 27.25
CA GLU A 46 10.93 16.48 26.60
C GLU A 46 11.37 15.25 25.78
N ILE A 47 12.46 15.36 25.02
CA ILE A 47 13.00 14.24 24.23
C ILE A 47 13.46 13.09 25.15
N ALA A 48 14.10 13.40 26.28
CA ALA A 48 14.57 12.39 27.22
C ALA A 48 13.44 11.57 27.89
N THR A 49 12.21 12.10 27.90
CA THR A 49 11.04 11.44 28.48
C THR A 49 10.22 10.65 27.46
N CYS A 50 10.50 10.79 26.16
CA CYS A 50 9.76 10.17 25.08
C CYS A 50 10.44 8.91 24.55
N ASP A 51 9.64 8.00 23.96
CA ASP A 51 10.18 6.94 23.11
C ASP A 51 10.61 7.55 21.77
N VAL A 52 11.90 7.81 21.63
CA VAL A 52 12.52 8.54 20.49
C VAL A 52 12.31 7.86 19.13
N SER A 53 11.96 6.56 19.09
CA SER A 53 11.84 5.79 17.85
C SER A 53 10.68 6.25 16.93
N GLN A 54 9.74 7.04 17.46
CA GLN A 54 8.56 7.52 16.73
C GLN A 54 8.32 9.02 16.89
N VAL A 55 9.33 9.77 17.35
CA VAL A 55 9.19 11.21 17.56
C VAL A 55 9.63 11.99 16.33
N ILE A 56 8.82 12.98 15.97
CA ILE A 56 9.12 14.01 14.97
C ILE A 56 9.31 15.31 15.70
N LEU A 57 10.46 15.94 15.51
CA LEU A 57 10.75 17.28 16.02
C LEU A 57 10.58 18.33 14.89
N ILE A 58 9.74 19.31 15.12
CA ILE A 58 9.61 20.49 14.25
C ILE A 58 10.15 21.69 15.02
N TYR A 59 11.18 22.34 14.50
CA TYR A 59 11.82 23.44 15.17
C TYR A 59 12.03 24.64 14.25
N SER A 60 12.19 25.81 14.85
CA SER A 60 12.56 27.06 14.14
C SER A 60 13.95 27.52 14.53
N SER A 61 14.63 28.20 13.61
CA SER A 61 16.02 28.65 13.80
C SER A 61 16.19 29.71 14.88
N ASP A 62 15.09 30.36 15.29
CA ASP A 62 15.04 31.37 16.37
C ASP A 62 14.83 30.77 17.77
N LEU A 63 14.82 29.45 17.90
CA LEU A 63 14.67 28.79 19.20
C LEU A 63 15.81 29.20 20.15
N PRO A 64 15.50 29.74 21.33
CA PRO A 64 16.54 30.17 22.31
C PRO A 64 17.47 29.01 22.68
N GLY A 65 18.78 29.26 22.56
CA GLY A 65 19.82 28.25 22.87
C GLY A 65 20.01 27.16 21.84
N ILE A 66 19.43 27.28 20.65
CA ILE A 66 19.60 26.31 19.57
C ILE A 66 21.08 26.10 19.23
N SER A 67 21.48 24.87 19.01
CA SER A 67 22.86 24.49 18.70
C SER A 67 22.88 23.33 17.73
N LEU A 68 23.72 23.46 16.68
CA LEU A 68 23.92 22.39 15.70
C LEU A 68 24.37 21.08 16.35
N VAL A 69 25.27 21.14 17.33
CA VAL A 69 25.79 19.96 18.03
C VAL A 69 24.66 19.21 18.73
N ARG A 70 23.78 19.93 19.43
CA ARG A 70 22.63 19.36 20.12
C ARG A 70 21.61 18.77 19.17
N LEU A 71 21.32 19.43 18.06
CA LEU A 71 20.43 18.90 17.02
C LEU A 71 20.98 17.61 16.40
N GLN A 72 22.31 17.53 16.18
CA GLN A 72 22.95 16.31 15.70
C GLN A 72 22.87 15.16 16.71
N GLU A 73 22.99 15.44 18.00
CA GLU A 73 22.80 14.44 19.06
C GLU A 73 21.36 13.89 19.06
N ILE A 74 20.38 14.79 18.93
CA ILE A 74 18.96 14.42 18.81
C ILE A 74 18.72 13.58 17.55
N THR A 75 19.29 13.94 16.40
CA THR A 75 19.19 13.13 15.18
C THR A 75 19.77 11.73 15.36
N ARG A 76 20.94 11.62 16.03
CA ARG A 76 21.57 10.32 16.29
C ARG A 76 20.77 9.42 17.23
N SER A 77 19.92 10.00 18.09
CA SER A 77 18.99 9.23 18.93
C SER A 77 17.79 8.63 18.16
N GLY A 78 17.62 8.96 16.87
CA GLY A 78 16.56 8.42 16.02
C GLY A 78 15.36 9.35 15.79
N VAL A 79 15.41 10.58 16.33
CA VAL A 79 14.35 11.59 16.11
C VAL A 79 14.45 12.15 14.70
N THR A 80 13.30 12.25 14.01
CA THR A 80 13.24 12.90 12.69
C THR A 80 13.06 14.40 12.87
N LEU A 81 13.96 15.21 12.28
CA LEU A 81 14.00 16.68 12.43
C LEU A 81 13.45 17.40 11.20
N PHE A 82 12.67 18.44 11.45
CA PHE A 82 12.25 19.46 10.45
C PHE A 82 12.56 20.84 10.97
N GLY A 83 13.54 21.50 10.36
CA GLY A 83 13.97 22.85 10.69
C GLY A 83 13.39 23.88 9.73
N PHE A 84 12.89 24.98 10.28
CA PHE A 84 12.40 26.13 9.51
C PHE A 84 13.13 27.42 9.90
N ALA A 85 13.34 28.28 8.91
CA ALA A 85 13.90 29.62 9.14
C ALA A 85 12.99 30.46 10.07
N ASP A 86 13.56 31.43 10.75
CA ASP A 86 12.81 32.40 11.54
C ASP A 86 11.93 33.29 10.66
N ALA A 87 11.19 34.22 11.28
CA ALA A 87 10.33 35.15 10.56
C ALA A 87 11.08 36.07 9.59
N ALA A 88 12.37 36.29 9.83
CA ALA A 88 13.25 37.09 8.96
C ALA A 88 13.91 36.24 7.84
N GLY A 89 13.65 34.93 7.80
CA GLY A 89 14.26 34.03 6.83
C GLY A 89 15.70 33.63 7.16
N SER A 90 16.17 33.86 8.39
CA SER A 90 17.50 33.52 8.84
C SER A 90 17.60 32.06 9.24
N ALA A 91 18.66 31.40 8.79
CA ALA A 91 18.96 29.99 9.18
C ALA A 91 19.94 29.93 10.37
N GLN A 92 20.43 31.06 10.87
CA GLN A 92 21.39 31.19 11.98
C GLN A 92 22.59 30.20 11.89
N GLY A 93 23.04 29.88 10.67
CA GLY A 93 24.17 28.96 10.44
C GLY A 93 23.84 27.48 10.61
N LEU A 94 22.58 27.13 10.78
CA LEU A 94 22.13 25.74 10.82
C LEU A 94 21.98 25.17 9.40
N PRO A 95 22.60 24.04 9.06
CA PRO A 95 22.42 23.39 7.78
C PRO A 95 21.02 22.78 7.67
N GLU A 96 20.53 22.62 6.44
CA GLU A 96 19.25 21.94 6.12
C GLU A 96 18.01 22.61 6.70
N ILE A 97 18.09 23.91 7.00
CA ILE A 97 16.93 24.72 7.37
C ILE A 97 16.12 25.09 6.11
N SER A 98 14.84 24.77 6.13
CA SER A 98 13.92 25.11 5.05
C SER A 98 13.34 26.51 5.22
N PRO A 99 12.97 27.19 4.13
CA PRO A 99 12.17 28.39 4.22
C PRO A 99 10.90 28.17 5.05
N ARG A 100 10.50 29.16 5.80
CA ARG A 100 9.28 29.12 6.60
C ARG A 100 8.06 29.00 5.66
N PRO A 101 7.22 27.95 5.82
CA PRO A 101 6.02 27.80 5.00
C PRO A 101 5.01 28.91 5.29
N THR A 102 4.37 29.39 4.24
CA THR A 102 3.40 30.51 4.30
C THR A 102 1.96 30.01 4.50
N SER A 103 1.74 28.72 4.36
CA SER A 103 0.42 28.12 4.51
C SER A 103 0.49 26.72 5.15
N PRO A 104 -0.60 26.26 5.82
CA PRO A 104 -0.71 24.90 6.32
C PRO A 104 -0.50 23.83 5.25
N ALA A 105 -0.96 24.08 4.02
CA ALA A 105 -0.81 23.17 2.90
C ALA A 105 0.65 22.99 2.49
N GLU A 106 1.42 24.08 2.43
CA GLU A 106 2.86 24.08 2.14
C GLU A 106 3.66 23.34 3.22
N LEU A 107 3.36 23.61 4.49
CA LEU A 107 3.94 22.90 5.64
C LEU A 107 3.70 21.38 5.53
N LEU A 108 2.47 20.99 5.31
CA LEU A 108 2.11 19.57 5.19
C LEU A 108 2.75 18.90 3.97
N ALA A 109 2.83 19.60 2.85
CA ALA A 109 3.53 19.12 1.66
C ALA A 109 5.03 18.91 1.92
N TYR A 110 5.67 19.85 2.60
CA TYR A 110 7.07 19.75 2.99
C TYR A 110 7.33 18.60 3.94
N ILE A 111 6.60 18.52 5.05
CA ILE A 111 6.75 17.45 6.04
C ILE A 111 6.49 16.08 5.38
N ARG A 112 5.41 15.95 4.62
CA ARG A 112 5.09 14.71 3.89
C ARG A 112 6.17 14.34 2.87
N GLY A 113 6.69 15.30 2.12
CA GLY A 113 7.75 15.08 1.15
C GLY A 113 9.04 14.55 1.80
N ASN A 114 9.38 15.02 2.98
CA ASN A 114 10.61 14.64 3.69
C ASN A 114 10.44 13.39 4.56
N ILE A 115 9.28 13.14 5.17
CA ILE A 115 8.99 11.86 5.84
C ILE A 115 8.94 10.72 4.81
N ARG A 116 8.54 10.99 3.58
CA ARG A 116 8.47 10.01 2.48
C ARG A 116 9.83 9.55 1.98
N SER A 117 10.84 10.42 2.03
CA SER A 117 12.17 10.10 1.46
C SER A 117 12.95 9.03 2.23
N PRO A 118 12.96 8.96 3.57
CA PRO A 118 13.66 7.89 4.30
C PRO A 118 12.90 6.57 4.32
N SER A 119 11.57 6.60 4.40
CA SER A 119 10.76 5.38 4.57
C SER A 119 10.70 4.50 3.32
N LEU A 120 10.90 5.08 2.14
CA LEU A 120 10.96 4.34 0.87
C LEU A 120 12.39 3.92 0.50
N ARG A 121 13.43 4.49 1.16
CA ARG A 121 14.84 4.20 0.86
C ARG A 121 15.53 3.31 1.86
N THR A 122 14.96 3.13 3.04
CA THR A 122 15.39 2.09 3.95
C THR A 122 14.47 0.90 3.71
N PRO A 123 14.92 -0.17 3.06
CA PRO A 123 14.30 -1.45 3.32
C PRO A 123 14.37 -1.57 4.83
N LEU A 124 13.24 -1.76 5.49
CA LEU A 124 13.26 -2.20 6.86
C LEU A 124 14.25 -3.36 6.89
N LEU A 125 15.43 -3.13 7.46
CA LEU A 125 16.38 -4.16 7.89
C LEU A 125 15.83 -4.89 9.12
N GLN A 126 14.50 -4.95 9.25
CA GLN A 126 13.90 -6.06 9.92
C GLN A 126 14.15 -7.26 8.99
N PRO A 127 14.71 -8.35 9.50
CA PRO A 127 14.81 -9.57 8.71
C PRO A 127 13.41 -9.76 8.13
N THR A 128 13.31 -9.72 6.80
CA THR A 128 12.05 -10.04 6.11
C THR A 128 11.61 -11.35 6.75
N PRO A 129 10.46 -11.39 7.42
CA PRO A 129 10.04 -12.63 8.03
C PRO A 129 10.13 -13.66 6.93
N ASN A 130 10.81 -14.78 7.19
CA ASN A 130 10.94 -15.84 6.20
C ASN A 130 9.54 -16.43 6.03
N LEU A 131 8.74 -15.72 5.22
CA LEU A 131 7.34 -16.06 4.98
C LEU A 131 7.35 -17.32 4.12
N LYS A 132 6.76 -18.39 4.63
CA LYS A 132 6.61 -19.65 3.88
C LYS A 132 5.72 -19.44 2.66
N ALA A 133 4.64 -18.68 2.83
CA ALA A 133 3.68 -18.43 1.77
C ALA A 133 4.24 -17.50 0.68
N ARG A 134 3.98 -17.83 -0.56
CA ARG A 134 4.08 -16.89 -1.67
C ARG A 134 2.93 -15.89 -1.61
N ILE A 135 3.20 -14.61 -1.74
CA ILE A 135 2.23 -13.52 -1.65
C ILE A 135 2.10 -12.83 -2.99
N ILE A 136 0.86 -12.70 -3.46
CA ILE A 136 0.55 -12.08 -4.76
C ILE A 136 -0.55 -11.06 -4.56
N GLY A 137 -0.27 -9.81 -4.97
CA GLY A 137 -1.27 -8.77 -5.10
C GLY A 137 -1.91 -8.80 -6.49
N VAL A 138 -3.22 -8.69 -6.58
CA VAL A 138 -3.94 -8.49 -7.84
C VAL A 138 -4.66 -7.15 -7.78
N GLY A 139 -4.35 -6.27 -8.71
CA GLY A 139 -4.98 -4.97 -8.76
C GLY A 139 -5.17 -4.48 -10.19
N SER A 140 -5.92 -3.41 -10.38
CA SER A 140 -6.23 -2.88 -11.71
C SER A 140 -5.63 -1.51 -11.95
N ALA A 141 -5.31 -1.22 -13.20
CA ALA A 141 -4.87 0.12 -13.60
C ALA A 141 -5.98 1.19 -13.45
N SER A 142 -7.24 0.78 -13.27
CA SER A 142 -8.37 1.68 -13.03
C SER A 142 -9.56 0.96 -12.37
N HIS A 143 -10.49 1.73 -11.81
CA HIS A 143 -11.65 1.22 -11.07
C HIS A 143 -12.58 0.27 -11.86
N SER A 144 -12.56 0.28 -13.18
CA SER A 144 -13.50 -0.46 -14.03
C SER A 144 -12.89 -1.64 -14.77
N THR A 145 -11.68 -2.06 -14.44
CA THR A 145 -10.95 -3.08 -15.24
C THR A 145 -11.26 -4.51 -14.82
N GLY A 146 -11.85 -4.73 -13.64
CA GLY A 146 -12.17 -6.06 -13.13
C GLY A 146 -10.94 -6.84 -12.65
N ASN A 147 -10.53 -6.64 -11.42
CA ASN A 147 -9.41 -7.34 -10.75
C ASN A 147 -9.89 -8.51 -9.89
N THR A 148 -11.12 -8.46 -9.36
CA THR A 148 -11.67 -9.46 -8.43
C THR A 148 -11.86 -10.83 -9.10
N VAL A 149 -12.37 -10.88 -10.34
CA VAL A 149 -12.53 -12.15 -11.06
C VAL A 149 -11.19 -12.84 -11.34
N PRO A 150 -10.14 -12.14 -11.81
CA PRO A 150 -8.78 -12.67 -11.85
C PRO A 150 -8.27 -13.17 -10.50
N ALA A 151 -8.36 -12.37 -9.43
CA ALA A 151 -7.89 -12.77 -8.10
C ALA A 151 -8.57 -14.04 -7.60
N LEU A 152 -9.91 -14.10 -7.71
CA LEU A 152 -10.71 -15.26 -7.32
C LEU A 152 -10.31 -16.51 -8.10
N ASN A 153 -10.20 -16.43 -9.43
CA ASN A 153 -9.93 -17.60 -10.25
C ASN A 153 -8.46 -18.04 -10.17
N LEU A 154 -7.52 -17.14 -9.98
CA LEU A 154 -6.13 -17.49 -9.68
C LEU A 154 -6.02 -18.27 -8.36
N ALA A 155 -6.64 -17.77 -7.30
CA ALA A 155 -6.67 -18.44 -6.02
C ALA A 155 -7.33 -19.84 -6.11
N GLN A 156 -8.45 -19.94 -6.84
CA GLN A 156 -9.13 -21.21 -7.05
C GLN A 156 -8.30 -22.20 -7.85
N GLU A 157 -7.65 -21.78 -8.94
CA GLU A 157 -6.82 -22.69 -9.74
C GLU A 157 -5.56 -23.13 -8.96
N SER A 158 -4.96 -22.22 -8.17
CA SER A 158 -3.83 -22.59 -7.29
C SER A 158 -4.25 -23.62 -6.24
N ALA A 159 -5.43 -23.46 -5.65
CA ALA A 159 -5.99 -24.44 -4.72
C ALA A 159 -6.26 -25.81 -5.38
N LEU A 160 -6.73 -25.81 -6.63
CA LEU A 160 -6.93 -27.04 -7.41
C LEU A 160 -5.61 -27.73 -7.80
N LEU A 161 -4.51 -26.99 -7.88
CA LEU A 161 -3.15 -27.52 -8.05
C LEU A 161 -2.57 -28.10 -6.75
N GLY A 162 -3.29 -27.99 -5.64
CA GLY A 162 -2.91 -28.55 -4.34
C GLY A 162 -2.24 -27.55 -3.38
N ALA A 163 -2.04 -26.28 -3.77
CA ALA A 163 -1.50 -25.26 -2.89
C ALA A 163 -2.58 -24.83 -1.87
N LYS A 164 -2.25 -24.86 -0.57
CA LYS A 164 -3.11 -24.22 0.44
C LYS A 164 -3.15 -22.72 0.19
N THR A 165 -4.28 -22.22 -0.26
CA THR A 165 -4.43 -20.86 -0.79
C THR A 165 -5.39 -20.05 0.07
N LEU A 166 -4.97 -18.85 0.45
CA LEU A 166 -5.83 -17.83 1.05
C LEU A 166 -6.11 -16.73 0.03
N LEU A 167 -7.39 -16.46 -0.23
CA LEU A 167 -7.85 -15.31 -1.00
C LEU A 167 -8.30 -14.21 -0.04
N ILE A 168 -7.70 -13.04 -0.13
CA ILE A 168 -8.04 -11.88 0.68
C ILE A 168 -8.72 -10.81 -0.17
N ASP A 169 -9.96 -10.43 0.19
CA ASP A 169 -10.61 -9.25 -0.35
C ASP A 169 -10.16 -8.01 0.42
N ALA A 170 -9.30 -7.22 -0.18
CA ALA A 170 -8.84 -5.93 0.33
C ALA A 170 -9.25 -4.77 -0.60
N ASN A 171 -10.22 -4.99 -1.47
CA ASN A 171 -10.83 -3.96 -2.30
C ASN A 171 -11.86 -3.16 -1.49
N PHE A 172 -11.39 -2.27 -0.64
CA PHE A 172 -12.22 -1.50 0.28
C PHE A 172 -13.31 -0.65 -0.36
N GLN A 173 -13.15 -0.29 -1.63
CA GLN A 173 -14.13 0.53 -2.36
C GLN A 173 -15.28 -0.31 -2.91
N ALA A 174 -15.01 -1.56 -3.26
CA ALA A 174 -15.99 -2.45 -3.87
C ALA A 174 -15.66 -3.92 -3.52
N PRO A 175 -15.78 -4.32 -2.24
CA PRO A 175 -15.59 -5.71 -1.85
C PRO A 175 -16.64 -6.58 -2.54
N ALA A 176 -16.23 -7.67 -3.16
CA ALA A 176 -17.12 -8.45 -4.00
C ALA A 176 -16.95 -9.98 -3.87
N ILE A 177 -15.85 -10.47 -3.29
CA ILE A 177 -15.56 -11.90 -3.24
C ILE A 177 -16.64 -12.66 -2.45
N ALA A 178 -17.06 -12.13 -1.31
CA ALA A 178 -18.12 -12.73 -0.52
C ALA A 178 -19.44 -12.84 -1.30
N THR A 179 -19.79 -11.81 -2.07
CA THR A 179 -20.99 -11.81 -2.93
C THR A 179 -20.87 -12.79 -4.10
N LEU A 180 -19.71 -12.85 -4.74
CA LEU A 180 -19.44 -13.74 -5.87
C LEU A 180 -19.47 -15.22 -5.48
N LEU A 181 -19.23 -15.54 -4.22
CA LEU A 181 -19.20 -16.91 -3.69
C LEU A 181 -20.40 -17.23 -2.80
N ASP A 182 -21.42 -16.39 -2.73
CA ASP A 182 -22.58 -16.51 -1.83
C ASP A 182 -22.21 -16.73 -0.35
N LEU A 183 -21.16 -16.09 0.10
CA LEU A 183 -20.68 -16.20 1.47
C LEU A 183 -21.31 -15.12 2.35
N ARG A 184 -21.80 -15.53 3.53
CA ARG A 184 -22.31 -14.60 4.53
C ARG A 184 -21.30 -14.39 5.64
N LYS A 185 -21.19 -13.17 6.14
CA LYS A 185 -20.40 -12.84 7.36
C LYS A 185 -18.90 -13.17 7.26
N VAL A 186 -18.29 -13.09 6.08
CA VAL A 186 -16.83 -13.30 5.94
C VAL A 186 -16.04 -12.23 6.68
N SER A 187 -16.59 -11.02 6.77
CA SER A 187 -16.02 -9.90 7.51
C SER A 187 -16.05 -10.09 9.03
N ASP A 188 -16.93 -10.94 9.55
CA ASP A 188 -17.10 -11.20 10.99
C ASP A 188 -16.17 -12.32 11.48
N GLU A 189 -15.56 -13.09 10.57
CA GLU A 189 -14.62 -14.15 10.92
C GLU A 189 -13.33 -13.56 11.51
N ASN A 190 -12.83 -14.18 12.56
CA ASN A 190 -11.64 -13.67 13.26
C ASN A 190 -10.37 -13.71 12.39
N LYS A 191 -10.27 -14.70 11.48
CA LYS A 191 -9.12 -14.87 10.59
C LYS A 191 -9.55 -15.06 9.13
N TRP A 192 -9.94 -16.25 8.76
CA TRP A 192 -10.38 -16.65 7.41
C TRP A 192 -11.42 -17.74 7.51
N ARG A 193 -12.12 -17.99 6.40
CA ARG A 193 -13.16 -19.00 6.27
C ARG A 193 -12.77 -19.98 5.18
N ASP A 194 -12.81 -21.28 5.50
CA ASP A 194 -12.55 -22.34 4.53
C ASP A 194 -13.74 -22.52 3.58
N ILE A 195 -13.44 -22.52 2.28
CA ILE A 195 -14.41 -22.68 1.19
C ILE A 195 -14.30 -24.09 0.58
N SER A 196 -13.10 -24.61 0.48
CA SER A 196 -12.79 -25.95 0.05
C SER A 196 -11.56 -26.47 0.79
N GLU A 197 -11.13 -27.69 0.48
CA GLU A 197 -9.98 -28.33 1.11
C GLU A 197 -8.71 -27.45 1.10
N ASN A 198 -8.46 -26.72 0.00
CA ASN A 198 -7.26 -25.91 -0.17
C ASN A 198 -7.54 -24.43 -0.42
N LEU A 199 -8.79 -23.96 -0.35
CA LEU A 199 -9.13 -22.57 -0.54
C LEU A 199 -9.83 -22.01 0.68
N SER A 200 -9.26 -20.94 1.25
CA SER A 200 -9.87 -20.13 2.29
C SER A 200 -10.03 -18.69 1.82
N VAL A 201 -10.98 -17.97 2.39
CA VAL A 201 -11.29 -16.58 2.05
C VAL A 201 -11.30 -15.71 3.30
N SER A 202 -10.82 -14.50 3.17
CA SER A 202 -10.87 -13.45 4.21
C SER A 202 -11.25 -12.12 3.57
N GLU A 203 -11.97 -11.28 4.32
CA GLU A 203 -12.29 -9.91 3.92
C GLU A 203 -11.70 -8.94 4.92
N ILE A 204 -11.03 -7.90 4.44
CA ILE A 204 -10.41 -6.89 5.29
C ILE A 204 -11.32 -5.67 5.33
N THR A 205 -11.95 -5.48 6.48
CA THR A 205 -12.71 -4.27 6.82
C THR A 205 -11.82 -3.22 7.47
N GLN A 206 -12.35 -2.02 7.69
CA GLN A 206 -11.63 -0.97 8.42
C GLN A 206 -11.14 -1.45 9.79
N GLN A 207 -11.95 -2.19 10.53
CA GLN A 207 -11.59 -2.70 11.86
C GLN A 207 -10.45 -3.72 11.78
N ARG A 208 -10.42 -4.54 10.73
CA ARG A 208 -9.40 -5.58 10.53
C ARG A 208 -8.10 -5.05 9.91
N ALA A 209 -8.16 -3.92 9.23
CA ALA A 209 -7.00 -3.33 8.57
C ALA A 209 -5.89 -2.94 9.56
N VAL A 210 -6.25 -2.54 10.78
CA VAL A 210 -5.29 -2.20 11.85
C VAL A 210 -4.44 -3.42 12.26
N GLY A 211 -5.05 -4.62 12.28
CA GLY A 211 -4.37 -5.89 12.60
C GLY A 211 -3.89 -6.68 11.37
N PHE A 212 -3.95 -6.09 10.19
CA PHE A 212 -3.67 -6.81 8.94
C PHE A 212 -2.28 -7.45 8.90
N SER A 213 -1.24 -6.76 9.35
CA SER A 213 0.13 -7.31 9.35
C SER A 213 0.24 -8.59 10.19
N THR A 214 -0.40 -8.63 11.36
CA THR A 214 -0.42 -9.83 12.21
C THR A 214 -1.18 -10.97 11.54
N LEU A 215 -2.36 -10.68 10.99
CA LEU A 215 -3.15 -11.66 10.25
C LEU A 215 -2.39 -12.23 9.06
N ALA A 216 -1.69 -11.37 8.31
CA ALA A 216 -0.93 -11.77 7.14
C ALA A 216 0.31 -12.61 7.50
N ILE A 217 0.99 -12.33 8.60
CA ILE A 217 2.12 -13.14 9.11
C ILE A 217 1.60 -14.52 9.57
N ASP A 218 0.51 -14.56 10.33
CA ASP A 218 -0.13 -15.81 10.75
C ASP A 218 -0.56 -16.64 9.53
N ALA A 219 -1.17 -16.00 8.53
CA ALA A 219 -1.57 -16.65 7.29
C ALA A 219 -0.36 -17.19 6.52
N ALA A 220 0.73 -16.41 6.44
CA ALA A 220 1.93 -16.83 5.73
C ALA A 220 2.66 -18.03 6.36
N ALA A 221 2.40 -18.33 7.62
CA ALA A 221 2.88 -19.53 8.28
C ALA A 221 2.02 -20.78 7.96
N TYR A 222 0.74 -20.57 7.60
CA TYR A 222 -0.24 -21.64 7.43
C TYR A 222 -0.50 -22.01 5.96
N PHE A 223 -0.54 -21.00 5.06
CA PHE A 223 -0.82 -21.16 3.65
C PHE A 223 0.47 -21.29 2.82
N ASP A 224 0.35 -21.86 1.63
CA ASP A 224 1.43 -21.90 0.63
C ASP A 224 1.35 -20.68 -0.32
N LEU A 225 0.12 -20.17 -0.57
CA LEU A 225 -0.16 -19.01 -1.40
C LEU A 225 -1.15 -18.06 -0.71
N ILE A 226 -0.87 -16.77 -0.76
CA ILE A 226 -1.81 -15.70 -0.37
C ILE A 226 -2.05 -14.82 -1.59
N CYS A 227 -3.28 -14.82 -2.10
CA CYS A 227 -3.73 -13.96 -3.18
C CYS A 227 -4.57 -12.82 -2.62
N ILE A 228 -4.20 -11.56 -2.91
CA ILE A 228 -4.84 -10.38 -2.33
C ILE A 228 -5.46 -9.53 -3.43
N ASP A 229 -6.78 -9.38 -3.43
CA ASP A 229 -7.48 -8.41 -4.27
C ASP A 229 -7.29 -6.99 -3.71
N LEU A 230 -6.49 -6.18 -4.39
CA LEU A 230 -6.13 -4.82 -3.99
C LEU A 230 -7.07 -3.73 -4.52
N GLY A 231 -8.02 -4.10 -5.36
CA GLY A 231 -8.83 -3.13 -6.08
C GLY A 231 -8.01 -2.34 -7.10
N THR A 232 -8.21 -1.03 -7.15
CA THR A 232 -7.45 -0.16 -8.05
C THR A 232 -6.08 0.22 -7.50
N LEU A 233 -5.10 0.29 -8.39
CA LEU A 233 -3.74 0.77 -8.12
C LEU A 233 -3.50 2.17 -8.74
N ALA A 234 -4.53 2.84 -9.26
CA ALA A 234 -4.42 4.09 -10.01
C ALA A 234 -3.73 5.25 -9.26
N ASN A 235 -3.61 5.17 -7.92
CA ASN A 235 -2.92 6.17 -7.10
C ASN A 235 -1.94 5.49 -6.14
N LEU A 236 -1.24 4.45 -6.61
CA LEU A 236 -0.40 3.62 -5.75
C LEU A 236 0.68 4.42 -5.02
N SER A 237 1.35 5.37 -5.67
CA SER A 237 2.37 6.20 -5.01
C SER A 237 1.81 7.03 -3.86
N SER A 238 0.60 7.55 -4.03
CA SER A 238 -0.13 8.25 -2.96
C SER A 238 -0.51 7.28 -1.84
N ASP A 239 -1.03 6.10 -2.19
CA ASP A 239 -1.42 5.08 -1.21
C ASP A 239 -0.22 4.61 -0.38
N LEU A 240 0.95 4.42 -1.00
CA LEU A 240 2.18 3.99 -0.30
C LEU A 240 2.70 5.02 0.71
N THR A 241 2.26 6.25 0.62
CA THR A 241 2.65 7.33 1.53
C THR A 241 1.52 7.74 2.47
N ASP A 242 0.34 7.15 2.29
CA ASP A 242 -0.84 7.39 3.10
C ASP A 242 -0.82 6.51 4.37
N ARG A 243 -1.13 7.11 5.51
CA ARG A 243 -1.20 6.40 6.80
C ARG A 243 -2.60 5.92 7.15
N ARG A 244 -3.58 6.21 6.29
CA ARG A 244 -4.94 5.74 6.54
C ARG A 244 -5.01 4.22 6.43
N TRP A 245 -5.94 3.64 7.18
CA TRP A 245 -6.18 2.19 7.23
C TRP A 245 -6.35 1.57 5.83
N ALA A 246 -6.98 2.28 4.90
CA ALA A 246 -7.22 1.81 3.53
C ALA A 246 -5.94 1.55 2.72
N SER A 247 -4.83 2.19 3.08
CA SER A 247 -3.55 2.05 2.38
C SER A 247 -2.64 0.97 2.99
N GLN A 248 -2.93 0.51 4.21
CA GLN A 248 -2.05 -0.42 4.95
C GLN A 248 -1.80 -1.73 4.20
N VAL A 249 -2.83 -2.31 3.58
CA VAL A 249 -2.67 -3.56 2.81
C VAL A 249 -1.80 -3.35 1.58
N LYS A 250 -1.98 -2.25 0.85
CA LYS A 250 -1.16 -1.93 -0.33
C LYS A 250 0.30 -1.67 0.05
N ILE A 251 0.54 -0.96 1.15
CA ILE A 251 1.89 -0.74 1.70
C ILE A 251 2.53 -2.08 2.06
N TRP A 252 1.81 -2.96 2.73
CA TRP A 252 2.31 -4.27 3.12
C TRP A 252 2.65 -5.13 1.89
N VAL A 253 1.76 -5.18 0.90
CA VAL A 253 1.98 -5.89 -0.36
C VAL A 253 3.17 -5.33 -1.15
N ALA A 254 3.29 -4.00 -1.24
CA ALA A 254 4.40 -3.35 -1.93
C ALA A 254 5.78 -3.62 -1.31
N ASN A 255 5.82 -4.02 -0.02
CA ASN A 255 7.06 -4.35 0.67
C ASN A 255 7.38 -5.85 0.73
N LEU A 256 6.37 -6.72 0.74
CA LEU A 256 6.56 -8.14 1.09
C LEU A 256 6.05 -9.14 0.04
N ALA A 257 5.23 -8.72 -0.92
CA ALA A 257 4.78 -9.62 -1.96
C ALA A 257 5.93 -9.97 -2.93
N GLN A 258 5.83 -11.14 -3.55
CA GLN A 258 6.75 -11.55 -4.62
C GLN A 258 6.29 -10.99 -5.97
N ASN A 259 4.98 -10.84 -6.19
CA ASN A 259 4.46 -10.33 -7.44
C ASN A 259 3.22 -9.46 -7.23
N ILE A 260 3.06 -8.42 -8.06
CA ILE A 260 1.81 -7.69 -8.23
C ILE A 260 1.35 -7.87 -9.67
N ILE A 261 0.18 -8.47 -9.84
CA ILE A 261 -0.46 -8.65 -11.14
C ILE A 261 -1.39 -7.47 -11.39
N ILE A 262 -1.05 -6.64 -12.37
CA ILE A 262 -1.89 -5.52 -12.80
C ILE A 262 -2.85 -6.03 -13.87
N THR A 263 -4.13 -5.82 -13.69
CA THR A 263 -5.14 -6.08 -14.72
C THR A 263 -5.41 -4.82 -15.53
N SER A 264 -5.54 -4.96 -16.83
CA SER A 264 -5.96 -3.92 -17.76
C SER A 264 -6.72 -4.52 -18.94
N THR A 265 -7.34 -3.69 -19.77
CA THR A 265 -7.98 -4.14 -20.99
C THR A 265 -7.37 -3.50 -22.24
N THR A 266 -7.71 -4.02 -23.41
CA THR A 266 -7.27 -3.49 -24.70
C THR A 266 -7.97 -2.19 -25.11
N GLU A 267 -8.93 -1.69 -24.32
CA GLU A 267 -9.61 -0.43 -24.57
C GLU A 267 -8.68 0.78 -24.46
N LEU A 268 -8.83 1.74 -25.34
CA LEU A 268 -7.94 2.91 -25.41
C LEU A 268 -7.80 3.66 -24.08
N LEU A 269 -8.90 3.88 -23.36
CA LEU A 269 -8.88 4.58 -22.07
C LEU A 269 -8.12 3.77 -21.01
N GLN A 270 -8.30 2.44 -21.00
CA GLN A 270 -7.60 1.57 -20.05
C GLN A 270 -6.11 1.47 -20.35
N GLN A 271 -5.72 1.44 -21.62
CA GLN A 271 -4.32 1.48 -22.03
C GLN A 271 -3.64 2.79 -21.60
N ARG A 272 -4.33 3.94 -21.71
CA ARG A 272 -3.81 5.22 -21.21
C ARG A 272 -3.59 5.18 -19.70
N ARG A 273 -4.57 4.71 -18.93
CA ARG A 273 -4.45 4.58 -17.47
C ARG A 273 -3.34 3.60 -17.04
N LEU A 274 -3.18 2.52 -17.79
CA LEU A 274 -2.05 1.59 -17.60
C LEU A 274 -0.71 2.31 -17.81
N LYS A 275 -0.60 3.12 -18.86
CA LYS A 275 0.60 3.90 -19.12
C LYS A 275 0.88 4.92 -18.01
N ASP A 276 -0.14 5.61 -17.52
CA ASP A 276 -0.03 6.55 -16.41
C ASP A 276 0.46 5.82 -15.14
N LEU A 277 -0.10 4.65 -14.82
CA LEU A 277 0.35 3.80 -13.71
C LEU A 277 1.79 3.32 -13.90
N GLN A 278 2.20 2.93 -15.11
CA GLN A 278 3.58 2.54 -15.39
C GLN A 278 4.57 3.68 -15.17
N GLN A 279 4.18 4.91 -15.54
CA GLN A 279 5.01 6.11 -15.28
C GLN A 279 5.09 6.41 -13.78
N GLU A 280 4.05 6.13 -13.02
CA GLU A 280 4.05 6.26 -11.57
C GLU A 280 4.96 5.20 -10.92
N LEU A 281 4.81 3.93 -11.33
CA LEU A 281 5.65 2.82 -10.86
C LEU A 281 7.14 3.02 -11.14
N SER A 282 7.49 3.65 -12.26
CA SER A 282 8.90 3.93 -12.59
C SER A 282 9.58 4.92 -11.64
N LYS A 283 8.80 5.67 -10.84
CA LYS A 283 9.29 6.70 -9.90
C LYS A 283 9.35 6.20 -8.46
N ILE A 284 8.80 5.03 -8.18
CA ILE A 284 8.75 4.44 -6.84
C ILE A 284 9.54 3.14 -6.81
N SER A 285 10.09 2.79 -5.66
CA SER A 285 10.73 1.49 -5.43
C SER A 285 9.79 0.63 -4.61
N ILE A 286 9.41 -0.52 -5.15
CA ILE A 286 8.61 -1.55 -4.46
C ILE A 286 9.35 -2.88 -4.58
N ALA A 287 9.11 -3.80 -3.64
CA ALA A 287 9.79 -5.09 -3.61
C ALA A 287 9.29 -6.08 -4.68
N PRO A 288 7.96 -6.18 -4.94
CA PRO A 288 7.44 -7.20 -5.84
C PRO A 288 7.78 -6.96 -7.31
N ASP A 289 7.94 -8.06 -8.04
CA ASP A 289 7.90 -8.04 -9.50
C ASP A 289 6.52 -7.60 -9.98
N ILE A 290 6.49 -6.85 -11.07
CA ILE A 290 5.24 -6.40 -11.68
C ILE A 290 4.93 -7.25 -12.91
N SER A 291 3.74 -7.82 -12.94
CA SER A 291 3.22 -8.57 -14.07
C SER A 291 1.93 -7.95 -14.60
N LEU A 292 1.59 -8.20 -15.85
CA LEU A 292 0.41 -7.66 -16.51
C LEU A 292 -0.51 -8.78 -16.99
N ALA A 293 -1.78 -8.74 -16.57
CA ALA A 293 -2.85 -9.55 -17.12
C ALA A 293 -3.73 -8.68 -18.02
N MET A 294 -3.57 -8.81 -19.31
CA MET A 294 -4.31 -8.05 -20.32
C MET A 294 -5.60 -8.78 -20.65
N LEU A 295 -6.73 -8.27 -20.17
CA LEU A 295 -8.06 -8.82 -20.40
C LEU A 295 -8.59 -8.36 -21.75
N SER A 296 -9.04 -9.29 -22.59
CA SER A 296 -9.74 -8.94 -23.82
C SER A 296 -11.13 -8.35 -23.49
N ALA A 297 -11.50 -7.23 -24.09
CA ALA A 297 -12.77 -6.54 -23.83
C ALA A 297 -13.95 -7.12 -24.63
N SER A 298 -13.69 -7.90 -25.68
CA SER A 298 -14.68 -8.51 -26.56
C SER A 298 -14.09 -9.74 -27.26
N ASP A 299 -14.91 -10.49 -28.03
CA ASP A 299 -14.48 -11.57 -28.94
C ASP A 299 -13.56 -11.05 -30.07
N TYR A 300 -12.47 -10.43 -29.68
CA TYR A 300 -11.56 -9.74 -30.58
C TYR A 300 -10.81 -10.74 -31.45
N ARG A 301 -11.06 -10.67 -32.75
CA ARG A 301 -10.27 -11.37 -33.75
C ARG A 301 -8.88 -10.74 -33.78
N LYS A 302 -7.85 -11.53 -33.68
CA LYS A 302 -6.38 -11.41 -33.71
C LYS A 302 -5.69 -10.15 -34.32
N ARG A 303 -6.36 -9.04 -34.62
CA ARG A 303 -5.79 -7.93 -35.42
C ARG A 303 -5.24 -6.74 -34.64
N ASP A 304 -5.60 -6.57 -33.39
CA ASP A 304 -5.08 -5.45 -32.61
C ASP A 304 -4.19 -5.98 -31.46
N SER A 305 -2.93 -6.18 -31.78
CA SER A 305 -1.90 -6.26 -30.73
C SER A 305 -1.95 -4.94 -29.95
N PRO A 306 -2.16 -4.97 -28.65
CA PRO A 306 -2.08 -3.76 -27.86
C PRO A 306 -0.71 -3.11 -28.11
N LEU A 307 -0.69 -1.81 -28.34
CA LEU A 307 0.53 -1.01 -28.35
C LEU A 307 1.14 -1.02 -26.93
N LEU A 308 1.78 -2.12 -26.58
CA LEU A 308 2.55 -2.24 -25.35
C LEU A 308 3.86 -1.46 -25.52
N THR A 309 3.80 -0.17 -25.27
CA THR A 309 4.91 0.75 -25.52
C THR A 309 5.96 0.81 -24.42
N SER A 310 5.87 0.02 -23.35
CA SER A 310 6.91 -0.01 -22.30
C SER A 310 6.84 -1.32 -21.52
N THR A 311 7.44 -2.36 -22.05
CA THR A 311 7.48 -3.69 -21.39
C THR A 311 8.57 -3.83 -20.33
N HIS A 312 9.49 -2.85 -20.21
CA HIS A 312 10.66 -2.97 -19.34
C HIS A 312 10.37 -3.05 -17.83
N LEU A 313 9.17 -2.66 -17.41
CA LEU A 313 8.76 -2.75 -15.99
C LEU A 313 7.97 -4.03 -15.68
N MET A 314 7.60 -4.81 -16.70
CA MET A 314 6.75 -5.98 -16.55
C MET A 314 7.59 -7.26 -16.66
N SER A 315 7.64 -8.05 -15.60
CA SER A 315 8.34 -9.34 -15.59
C SER A 315 7.64 -10.37 -16.49
N GLN A 316 6.29 -10.33 -16.51
CA GLN A 316 5.44 -11.23 -17.29
C GLN A 316 4.23 -10.48 -17.87
N ILE A 317 3.76 -10.91 -19.04
CA ILE A 317 2.54 -10.39 -19.68
C ILE A 317 1.68 -11.56 -20.14
N TRP A 318 0.47 -11.65 -19.59
CA TRP A 318 -0.49 -12.69 -19.98
C TRP A 318 -1.67 -12.07 -20.74
N GLN A 319 -2.08 -12.75 -21.81
CA GLN A 319 -3.28 -12.43 -22.55
C GLN A 319 -4.44 -13.27 -22.02
N ILE A 320 -5.44 -12.62 -21.47
CA ILE A 320 -6.62 -13.26 -20.89
C ILE A 320 -7.77 -13.15 -21.90
N PRO A 321 -8.25 -14.26 -22.47
CA PRO A 321 -9.31 -14.24 -23.46
C PRO A 321 -10.64 -13.79 -22.83
N PHE A 322 -11.48 -13.14 -23.62
CA PHE A 322 -12.84 -12.78 -23.23
C PHE A 322 -13.77 -14.02 -23.32
N ASP A 323 -14.55 -14.23 -22.27
CA ASP A 323 -15.61 -15.26 -22.25
C ASP A 323 -16.77 -14.77 -21.38
N ALA A 324 -17.64 -13.93 -22.00
CA ALA A 324 -18.78 -13.37 -21.31
C ALA A 324 -19.76 -14.43 -20.80
N ARG A 325 -19.90 -15.54 -21.52
CA ARG A 325 -20.81 -16.64 -21.13
C ARG A 325 -20.31 -17.32 -19.86
N ALA A 326 -19.03 -17.63 -19.80
CA ALA A 326 -18.43 -18.26 -18.62
C ALA A 326 -18.50 -17.33 -17.41
N CYS A 327 -18.17 -16.02 -17.58
CA CYS A 327 -18.29 -15.04 -16.51
C CYS A 327 -19.73 -14.88 -16.01
N SER A 328 -20.71 -14.71 -16.93
CA SER A 328 -22.11 -14.57 -16.56
C SER A 328 -22.66 -15.80 -15.86
N LEU A 329 -22.22 -16.99 -16.28
CA LEU A 329 -22.62 -18.25 -15.63
C LEU A 329 -22.03 -18.33 -14.21
N ALA A 330 -20.75 -18.05 -14.02
CA ALA A 330 -20.10 -18.03 -12.71
C ALA A 330 -20.76 -17.04 -11.74
N MET A 331 -21.06 -15.84 -12.20
CA MET A 331 -21.78 -14.83 -11.42
C MET A 331 -23.18 -15.25 -11.03
N ARG A 332 -23.95 -15.85 -11.95
CA ARG A 332 -25.31 -16.31 -11.69
C ARG A 332 -25.34 -17.45 -10.69
N GLU A 333 -24.44 -18.41 -10.85
CA GLU A 333 -24.32 -19.59 -9.97
C GLU A 333 -23.51 -19.29 -8.69
N ARG A 334 -23.01 -18.03 -8.54
CA ARG A 334 -22.23 -17.57 -7.40
C ARG A 334 -21.05 -18.48 -7.07
N THR A 335 -20.23 -18.75 -8.07
CA THR A 335 -19.12 -19.69 -7.96
C THR A 335 -17.99 -19.36 -8.92
N THR A 336 -16.94 -20.20 -8.97
CA THR A 336 -15.77 -19.98 -9.80
C THR A 336 -15.92 -20.53 -11.21
N LEU A 337 -15.08 -20.08 -12.13
CA LEU A 337 -15.01 -20.63 -13.50
C LEU A 337 -14.70 -22.11 -13.54
N ALA A 338 -13.91 -22.59 -12.59
CA ALA A 338 -13.54 -24.00 -12.49
C ALA A 338 -14.76 -24.91 -12.33
N GLN A 339 -15.79 -24.45 -11.59
CA GLN A 339 -16.98 -25.23 -11.28
C GLN A 339 -18.01 -25.22 -12.42
N VAL A 340 -18.15 -24.09 -13.13
CA VAL A 340 -19.22 -23.91 -14.13
C VAL A 340 -18.77 -23.99 -15.58
N SER A 341 -17.48 -23.73 -15.85
CA SER A 341 -16.95 -23.63 -17.21
C SER A 341 -15.57 -24.25 -17.35
N ALA A 342 -15.44 -25.51 -16.95
CA ALA A 342 -14.18 -26.25 -16.89
C ALA A 342 -13.35 -26.21 -18.19
N LYS A 343 -13.98 -26.11 -19.36
CA LYS A 343 -13.33 -26.10 -20.68
C LYS A 343 -13.12 -24.69 -21.24
N SER A 344 -13.54 -23.64 -20.53
CA SER A 344 -13.41 -22.24 -20.98
C SER A 344 -11.95 -21.89 -21.24
N ALA A 345 -11.69 -21.13 -22.32
CA ALA A 345 -10.38 -20.60 -22.62
C ALA A 345 -9.94 -19.58 -21.54
N LEU A 346 -10.90 -18.85 -20.97
CA LEU A 346 -10.69 -17.92 -19.86
C LEU A 346 -10.16 -18.68 -18.62
N ARG A 347 -10.80 -19.77 -18.22
CA ARG A 347 -10.33 -20.64 -17.11
C ARG A 347 -8.92 -21.15 -17.38
N LYS A 348 -8.67 -21.67 -18.60
CA LYS A 348 -7.34 -22.19 -18.97
C LYS A 348 -6.25 -21.12 -18.86
N ALA A 349 -6.56 -19.87 -19.18
CA ALA A 349 -5.61 -18.77 -19.00
C ALA A 349 -5.26 -18.57 -17.52
N PHE A 350 -6.23 -18.58 -16.61
CA PHE A 350 -5.97 -18.49 -15.17
C PHE A 350 -5.21 -19.71 -14.64
N LEU A 351 -5.53 -20.92 -15.09
CA LEU A 351 -4.78 -22.12 -14.75
C LEU A 351 -3.30 -22.03 -15.17
N ASN A 352 -3.02 -21.54 -16.37
CA ASN A 352 -1.65 -21.37 -16.84
C ASN A 352 -0.88 -20.34 -16.00
N ILE A 353 -1.53 -19.25 -15.57
CA ILE A 353 -0.93 -18.29 -14.66
C ILE A 353 -0.70 -18.94 -13.29
N ALA A 354 -1.69 -19.66 -12.76
CA ALA A 354 -1.59 -20.34 -11.47
C ALA A 354 -0.40 -21.32 -11.44
N ILE A 355 -0.18 -22.10 -12.50
CA ILE A 355 0.99 -23.00 -12.62
C ILE A 355 2.29 -22.18 -12.50
N GLN A 356 2.43 -21.08 -13.26
CA GLN A 356 3.64 -20.25 -13.26
C GLN A 356 3.91 -19.55 -11.92
N ILE A 357 2.88 -19.28 -11.16
CA ILE A 357 3.02 -18.60 -9.86
C ILE A 357 3.11 -19.57 -8.68
N THR A 358 2.83 -20.86 -8.85
CA THR A 358 2.99 -21.90 -7.81
C THR A 358 4.30 -22.67 -7.94
N ASP A 359 4.87 -22.72 -9.13
CA ASP A 359 6.23 -23.25 -9.38
C ASP A 359 7.30 -22.24 -8.88
#